data_d2433281d87cc1abc699e351f5d23d41
#
_entry.id   d2433281d87cc1abc699e351f5d23d41
#
_cell.length_a   1.000
_cell.length_b   1.000
_cell.length_c   1.000
_cell.angle_alpha   90.00
_cell.angle_beta   90.00
_cell.angle_gamma   90.00
#
_symmetry.space_group_name_H-M   'P 1'
#
loop_
_entity.id
_entity.type
_entity.pdbx_description
1 polymer ?
#
loop_
_entity_poly.entity_id
_entity_poly.type
_entity_poly.pdbx_seq_one_letter_code
_entity_poly.pdbx_strand_id
1 'polypeptide(L)'
;MPALVTIKRIGKEEKMRTKRKKQIIWEVIILFVLVAVAVGAVQFKRIHEQKMAEKNAVQKVKSVDDLAGRKIGVQIGTTGDIYSTDYAKENKGTEVERYNKGADAIQALKVGKIDSVIIDEQPAKAYCEKNPELKILKDEFANEDYAVCVAKGNDTLREQINQALDEITKDGTMQKINDYYIGVNAGKDRYQADPKNPKKKKLTMATNAEFPPYEYYDKGKIVGVDADMMQAVCDRLGMDLEI
;
A
#
# COMPACT_ATOMS: atom_id res chain seq x y z
N MET A 1 80.44 44.47 -26.13
CA MET A 1 79.02 44.65 -25.82
C MET A 1 78.27 43.31 -25.48
N PRO A 2 78.59 42.61 -24.36
CA PRO A 2 77.81 41.41 -23.99
C PRO A 2 76.87 41.62 -22.78
N ALA A 3 76.91 42.75 -22.06
CA ALA A 3 76.19 42.89 -20.81
C ALA A 3 74.64 43.13 -20.94
N LEU A 4 74.17 43.69 -22.05
CA LEU A 4 72.72 44.00 -22.24
C LEU A 4 71.84 42.78 -22.54
N VAL A 5 72.43 41.68 -23.11
CA VAL A 5 71.67 40.46 -23.43
C VAL A 5 71.41 39.64 -22.18
N THR A 6 72.30 39.66 -21.18
CA THR A 6 72.18 38.90 -19.93
C THR A 6 71.08 39.49 -19.03
N ILE A 7 70.98 40.83 -18.94
CA ILE A 7 69.96 41.49 -18.13
C ILE A 7 68.55 41.25 -18.71
N LYS A 8 68.36 41.26 -20.03
CA LYS A 8 67.05 40.98 -20.66
C LYS A 8 66.60 39.52 -20.44
N ARG A 9 67.52 38.57 -20.34
CA ARG A 9 67.22 37.14 -20.09
C ARG A 9 66.83 36.91 -18.66
N ILE A 10 67.44 37.55 -17.65
CA ILE A 10 67.11 37.47 -16.24
C ILE A 10 65.70 38.02 -15.99
N GLY A 11 65.34 39.20 -16.55
CA GLY A 11 64.01 39.77 -16.41
C GLY A 11 62.86 38.96 -17.06
N LYS A 12 63.18 38.17 -18.12
CA LYS A 12 62.21 37.30 -18.76
C LYS A 12 61.95 36.03 -17.94
N GLU A 13 62.98 35.45 -17.31
CA GLU A 13 62.87 34.30 -16.42
C GLU A 13 62.14 34.67 -15.11
N GLU A 14 62.37 35.80 -14.55
CA GLU A 14 61.70 36.29 -13.34
C GLU A 14 60.19 36.54 -13.59
N LYS A 15 59.85 37.14 -14.74
CA LYS A 15 58.48 37.32 -15.19
C LYS A 15 57.75 36.00 -15.42
N MET A 16 58.44 35.00 -15.97
CA MET A 16 57.86 33.64 -16.16
C MET A 16 57.69 32.90 -14.82
N ARG A 17 58.63 33.00 -13.89
CA ARG A 17 58.51 32.47 -12.52
C ARG A 17 57.30 33.07 -11.76
N THR A 18 57.10 34.39 -11.89
CA THR A 18 55.98 35.07 -11.24
C THR A 18 54.61 34.67 -11.85
N LYS A 19 54.56 34.50 -13.18
CA LYS A 19 53.33 33.96 -13.84
C LYS A 19 53.02 32.52 -13.40
N ARG A 20 54.02 31.66 -13.34
CA ARG A 20 53.87 30.28 -12.87
C ARG A 20 53.43 30.19 -11.42
N LYS A 21 53.97 31.04 -10.52
CA LYS A 21 53.53 31.14 -9.12
C LYS A 21 52.06 31.55 -9.02
N LYS A 22 51.67 32.58 -9.79
CA LYS A 22 50.26 33.03 -9.83
C LYS A 22 49.31 31.90 -10.36
N GLN A 23 49.74 31.18 -11.38
CA GLN A 23 48.95 30.09 -11.93
C GLN A 23 48.76 28.94 -10.91
N ILE A 24 49.83 28.52 -10.23
CA ILE A 24 49.76 27.54 -9.15
C ILE A 24 48.85 27.97 -8.00
N ILE A 25 48.92 29.25 -7.60
CA ILE A 25 48.04 29.79 -6.57
C ILE A 25 46.58 29.71 -7.00
N TRP A 26 46.27 30.05 -8.25
CA TRP A 26 44.90 29.94 -8.78
C TRP A 26 44.40 28.49 -8.87
N GLU A 27 45.26 27.54 -9.29
CA GLU A 27 44.92 26.12 -9.33
C GLU A 27 44.63 25.56 -7.92
N VAL A 28 45.42 25.99 -6.91
CA VAL A 28 45.20 25.61 -5.52
C VAL A 28 43.88 26.21 -5.00
N ILE A 29 43.58 27.49 -5.33
CA ILE A 29 42.30 28.11 -4.93
C ILE A 29 41.09 27.40 -5.57
N ILE A 30 41.18 27.06 -6.86
CA ILE A 30 40.12 26.33 -7.56
C ILE A 30 39.93 24.96 -6.92
N LEU A 31 40.99 24.25 -6.60
CA LEU A 31 40.93 22.94 -5.93
C LEU A 31 40.24 23.07 -4.55
N PHE A 32 40.61 24.10 -3.76
CA PHE A 32 39.96 24.37 -2.47
C PHE A 32 38.47 24.68 -2.61
N VAL A 33 38.07 25.43 -3.62
CA VAL A 33 36.65 25.73 -3.90
C VAL A 33 35.88 24.47 -4.29
N LEU A 34 36.47 23.62 -5.15
CA LEU A 34 35.85 22.35 -5.55
C LEU A 34 35.66 21.41 -4.36
N VAL A 35 36.68 21.32 -3.48
CA VAL A 35 36.59 20.51 -2.26
C VAL A 35 35.51 21.08 -1.32
N ALA A 36 35.44 22.39 -1.15
CA ALA A 36 34.43 23.05 -0.30
C ALA A 36 33.01 22.81 -0.84
N VAL A 37 32.80 22.86 -2.18
CA VAL A 37 31.52 22.57 -2.81
C VAL A 37 31.14 21.09 -2.63
N ALA A 38 32.08 20.18 -2.80
CA ALA A 38 31.86 18.74 -2.61
C ALA A 38 31.48 18.42 -1.14
N VAL A 39 32.19 18.98 -0.17
CA VAL A 39 31.88 18.85 1.26
C VAL A 39 30.51 19.46 1.57
N GLY A 40 30.19 20.63 1.02
CA GLY A 40 28.90 21.28 1.18
C GLY A 40 27.76 20.43 0.63
N ALA A 41 27.93 19.81 -0.53
CA ALA A 41 26.94 18.90 -1.13
C ALA A 41 26.70 17.64 -0.27
N VAL A 42 27.77 17.04 0.27
CA VAL A 42 27.67 15.89 1.19
C VAL A 42 26.99 16.28 2.50
N GLN A 43 27.31 17.42 3.06
CA GLN A 43 26.65 17.93 4.29
C GLN A 43 25.17 18.26 4.04
N PHE A 44 24.84 18.89 2.93
CA PHE A 44 23.46 19.17 2.53
C PHE A 44 22.66 17.88 2.39
N LYS A 45 23.24 16.86 1.73
CA LYS A 45 22.61 15.53 1.60
C LYS A 45 22.37 14.89 2.98
N ARG A 46 23.37 14.92 3.88
CA ARG A 46 23.23 14.39 5.25
C ARG A 46 22.17 15.12 6.06
N ILE A 47 22.13 16.44 6.00
CA ILE A 47 21.13 17.25 6.70
C ILE A 47 19.73 16.96 6.13
N HIS A 48 19.62 16.81 4.80
CA HIS A 48 18.35 16.47 4.16
C HIS A 48 17.89 15.06 4.57
N GLU A 49 18.79 14.06 4.55
CA GLU A 49 18.51 12.70 5.01
C GLU A 49 18.16 12.65 6.50
N GLN A 50 18.85 13.41 7.35
CA GLN A 50 18.53 13.52 8.77
C GLN A 50 17.16 14.18 9.01
N LYS A 51 16.83 15.27 8.31
CA LYS A 51 15.50 15.90 8.37
C LYS A 51 14.41 14.99 7.85
N MET A 52 14.67 14.21 6.81
CA MET A 52 13.72 13.19 6.32
C MET A 52 13.61 12.02 7.30
N ALA A 53 14.70 11.57 7.92
CA ALA A 53 14.68 10.55 8.96
C ALA A 53 13.99 11.05 10.24
N GLU A 54 14.21 12.30 10.63
CA GLU A 54 13.51 12.96 11.75
C GLU A 54 12.01 13.13 11.44
N LYS A 55 11.65 13.57 10.23
CA LYS A 55 10.27 13.65 9.76
C LYS A 55 9.60 12.26 9.72
N ASN A 56 10.33 11.22 9.34
CA ASN A 56 9.86 9.82 9.34
C ASN A 56 9.90 9.19 10.74
N ALA A 57 10.75 9.66 11.67
CA ALA A 57 10.78 9.25 13.07
C ALA A 57 9.72 9.99 13.92
N VAL A 58 9.20 11.12 13.43
CA VAL A 58 8.21 11.93 14.14
C VAL A 58 6.83 11.32 13.99
N GLN A 59 6.42 10.66 15.07
CA GLN A 59 5.08 10.20 15.38
C GLN A 59 4.58 9.03 14.54
N LYS A 60 4.99 7.82 14.94
CA LYS A 60 4.24 6.60 14.61
C LYS A 60 2.78 6.81 15.03
N VAL A 61 1.85 6.61 14.11
CA VAL A 61 0.42 6.56 14.42
C VAL A 61 0.21 5.43 15.43
N LYS A 62 -0.37 5.75 16.59
CA LYS A 62 -0.58 4.80 17.69
C LYS A 62 -2.06 4.59 17.98
N SER A 63 -2.90 5.56 17.58
CA SER A 63 -4.34 5.58 17.78
C SER A 63 -5.02 6.23 16.58
N VAL A 64 -6.33 6.16 16.49
CA VAL A 64 -7.14 6.87 15.49
C VAL A 64 -6.99 8.39 15.63
N ASP A 65 -6.83 8.90 16.85
CA ASP A 65 -6.64 10.34 17.11
C ASP A 65 -5.36 10.91 16.47
N ASP A 66 -4.34 10.06 16.30
CA ASP A 66 -3.07 10.45 15.66
C ASP A 66 -3.17 10.62 14.13
N LEU A 67 -4.32 10.30 13.52
CA LEU A 67 -4.55 10.41 12.08
C LEU A 67 -4.74 11.85 11.61
N ALA A 68 -5.11 12.77 12.50
CA ALA A 68 -5.28 14.18 12.17
C ALA A 68 -3.98 14.80 11.61
N GLY A 69 -4.09 15.43 10.44
CA GLY A 69 -2.94 16.02 9.75
C GLY A 69 -2.01 15.02 9.07
N ARG A 70 -2.44 13.75 8.89
CA ARG A 70 -1.67 12.65 8.30
C ARG A 70 -2.17 12.28 6.91
N LYS A 71 -1.35 11.47 6.22
CA LYS A 71 -1.71 10.84 4.95
C LYS A 71 -2.27 9.46 5.19
N ILE A 72 -3.54 9.27 4.88
CA ILE A 72 -4.27 8.02 5.03
C ILE A 72 -4.41 7.37 3.66
N GLY A 73 -3.90 6.15 3.49
CA GLY A 73 -4.13 5.34 2.29
C GLY A 73 -5.40 4.52 2.40
N VAL A 74 -6.16 4.46 1.33
CA VAL A 74 -7.41 3.69 1.24
C VAL A 74 -7.52 3.00 -0.11
N GLN A 75 -8.31 1.92 -0.19
CA GLN A 75 -8.77 1.42 -1.48
C GLN A 75 -9.95 2.27 -1.95
N ILE A 76 -9.89 2.75 -3.19
CA ILE A 76 -10.91 3.62 -3.77
C ILE A 76 -12.29 2.97 -3.76
N GLY A 77 -13.32 3.74 -3.36
CA GLY A 77 -14.71 3.32 -3.40
C GLY A 77 -15.15 2.38 -2.28
N THR A 78 -14.27 2.06 -1.31
CA THR A 78 -14.63 1.30 -0.13
C THR A 78 -15.23 2.19 0.96
N THR A 79 -15.83 1.60 1.98
CA THR A 79 -16.27 2.30 3.18
C THR A 79 -15.09 2.98 3.89
N GLY A 80 -13.91 2.36 3.89
CA GLY A 80 -12.68 2.98 4.37
C GLY A 80 -12.34 4.29 3.65
N ASP A 81 -12.57 4.38 2.33
CA ASP A 81 -12.42 5.63 1.57
C ASP A 81 -13.46 6.68 2.00
N ILE A 82 -14.73 6.28 2.14
CA ILE A 82 -15.81 7.19 2.54
C ILE A 82 -15.54 7.77 3.92
N TYR A 83 -15.33 6.93 4.93
CA TYR A 83 -15.07 7.36 6.31
C TYR A 83 -13.79 8.18 6.44
N SER A 84 -12.71 7.78 5.76
CA SER A 84 -11.47 8.57 5.76
C SER A 84 -11.64 9.94 5.11
N THR A 85 -12.47 10.01 4.07
CA THR A 85 -12.81 11.28 3.41
C THR A 85 -13.58 12.21 4.34
N ASP A 86 -14.56 11.67 5.08
CA ASP A 86 -15.34 12.46 6.04
C ASP A 86 -14.46 12.88 7.22
N TYR A 87 -13.64 11.98 7.74
CA TYR A 87 -12.65 12.30 8.78
C TYR A 87 -11.70 13.45 8.35
N ALA A 88 -11.21 13.41 7.11
CA ALA A 88 -10.33 14.45 6.59
C ALA A 88 -11.01 15.82 6.43
N LYS A 89 -12.32 15.88 6.18
CA LYS A 89 -13.08 17.14 6.16
C LYS A 89 -13.11 17.80 7.52
N GLU A 90 -13.21 17.02 8.59
CA GLU A 90 -13.29 17.48 9.97
C GLU A 90 -11.90 17.77 10.56
N ASN A 91 -10.85 17.12 10.07
CA ASN A 91 -9.48 17.19 10.60
C ASN A 91 -8.54 17.85 9.58
N LYS A 92 -8.39 19.19 9.70
CA LYS A 92 -7.59 20.00 8.77
C LYS A 92 -6.16 19.49 8.64
N GLY A 93 -5.71 19.36 7.39
CA GLY A 93 -4.36 18.89 7.04
C GLY A 93 -4.26 17.39 6.83
N THR A 94 -5.35 16.63 7.07
CA THR A 94 -5.43 15.21 6.74
C THR A 94 -5.64 15.04 5.24
N GLU A 95 -4.85 14.15 4.63
CA GLU A 95 -4.92 13.83 3.20
C GLU A 95 -5.34 12.37 3.01
N VAL A 96 -6.24 12.09 2.06
CA VAL A 96 -6.67 10.73 1.71
C VAL A 96 -6.09 10.35 0.35
N GLU A 97 -5.18 9.39 0.36
CA GLU A 97 -4.53 8.84 -0.84
C GLU A 97 -5.25 7.56 -1.29
N ARG A 98 -5.81 7.58 -2.49
CA ARG A 98 -6.62 6.48 -3.03
C ARG A 98 -5.80 5.57 -3.92
N TYR A 99 -5.94 4.27 -3.69
CA TYR A 99 -5.28 3.20 -4.45
C TYR A 99 -6.34 2.27 -5.06
N ASN A 100 -6.05 1.71 -6.21
CA ASN A 100 -6.94 0.73 -6.84
C ASN A 100 -7.03 -0.59 -6.06
N LYS A 101 -5.97 -0.92 -5.31
CA LYS A 101 -5.83 -2.16 -4.54
C LYS A 101 -5.30 -1.86 -3.15
N GLY A 102 -5.78 -2.62 -2.16
CA GLY A 102 -5.24 -2.55 -0.79
C GLY A 102 -3.73 -2.83 -0.74
N ALA A 103 -3.24 -3.76 -1.56
CA ALA A 103 -1.82 -4.08 -1.67
C ALA A 103 -0.95 -2.87 -2.07
N ASP A 104 -1.44 -1.99 -2.95
CA ASP A 104 -0.72 -0.79 -3.37
C ASP A 104 -0.63 0.23 -2.23
N ALA A 105 -1.72 0.37 -1.43
CA ALA A 105 -1.73 1.19 -0.22
C ALA A 105 -0.71 0.66 0.81
N ILE A 106 -0.65 -0.66 1.02
CA ILE A 106 0.34 -1.30 1.90
C ILE A 106 1.77 -1.02 1.42
N GLN A 107 2.06 -1.11 0.13
CA GLN A 107 3.38 -0.78 -0.39
C GLN A 107 3.73 0.70 -0.20
N ALA A 108 2.77 1.61 -0.39
CA ALA A 108 2.96 3.04 -0.15
C ALA A 108 3.27 3.32 1.33
N LEU A 109 2.60 2.63 2.26
CA LEU A 109 2.89 2.69 3.70
C LEU A 109 4.31 2.21 4.02
N LYS A 110 4.73 1.08 3.46
CA LYS A 110 6.08 0.50 3.68
C LYS A 110 7.20 1.42 3.23
N VAL A 111 7.00 2.16 2.15
CA VAL A 111 8.01 3.13 1.65
C VAL A 111 7.87 4.53 2.25
N GLY A 112 6.95 4.72 3.21
CA GLY A 112 6.75 6.00 3.91
C GLY A 112 6.11 7.10 3.06
N LYS A 113 5.40 6.74 2.00
CA LYS A 113 4.63 7.70 1.19
C LYS A 113 3.37 8.18 1.90
N ILE A 114 2.79 7.31 2.73
CA ILE A 114 1.63 7.54 3.58
C ILE A 114 1.93 7.11 5.01
N ASP A 115 1.14 7.57 5.97
CA ASP A 115 1.37 7.37 7.40
C ASP A 115 0.57 6.17 7.95
N SER A 116 -0.56 5.85 7.33
CA SER A 116 -1.47 4.78 7.73
C SER A 116 -2.27 4.25 6.54
N VAL A 117 -2.87 3.07 6.71
CA VAL A 117 -3.86 2.50 5.80
C VAL A 117 -5.12 2.18 6.59
N ILE A 118 -6.27 2.58 6.08
CA ILE A 118 -7.58 2.14 6.59
C ILE A 118 -8.11 1.09 5.62
N ILE A 119 -8.31 -0.09 6.15
CA ILE A 119 -8.73 -1.29 5.44
C ILE A 119 -9.38 -2.24 6.44
N ASP A 120 -10.20 -3.14 5.97
CA ASP A 120 -10.91 -4.12 6.78
C ASP A 120 -9.97 -5.01 7.60
N GLU A 121 -10.44 -5.46 8.75
CA GLU A 121 -9.63 -6.15 9.76
C GLU A 121 -8.96 -7.43 9.21
N GLN A 122 -9.70 -8.28 8.51
CA GLN A 122 -9.16 -9.56 8.03
C GLN A 122 -8.11 -9.38 6.92
N PRO A 123 -8.32 -8.53 5.90
CA PRO A 123 -7.25 -8.12 4.98
C PRO A 123 -6.05 -7.50 5.69
N ALA A 124 -6.27 -6.64 6.69
CA ALA A 124 -5.17 -6.07 7.49
C ALA A 124 -4.35 -7.18 8.17
N LYS A 125 -4.99 -8.18 8.78
CA LYS A 125 -4.32 -9.36 9.37
C LYS A 125 -3.51 -10.11 8.33
N ALA A 126 -4.11 -10.43 7.18
CA ALA A 126 -3.43 -11.14 6.09
C ALA A 126 -2.21 -10.39 5.54
N TYR A 127 -2.26 -9.05 5.49
CA TYR A 127 -1.10 -8.24 5.11
C TYR A 127 -0.04 -8.19 6.20
N CYS A 128 -0.42 -8.07 7.49
CA CYS A 128 0.53 -8.04 8.60
C CYS A 128 1.27 -9.37 8.77
N GLU A 129 0.63 -10.52 8.52
CA GLU A 129 1.29 -11.83 8.53
C GLU A 129 2.46 -11.91 7.54
N LYS A 130 2.33 -11.26 6.38
CA LYS A 130 3.35 -11.22 5.33
C LYS A 130 4.35 -10.06 5.49
N ASN A 131 4.06 -9.10 6.38
CA ASN A 131 4.82 -7.87 6.58
C ASN A 131 4.96 -7.59 8.07
N PRO A 132 5.89 -8.27 8.77
CA PRO A 132 6.03 -8.20 10.24
C PRO A 132 6.43 -6.81 10.76
N GLU A 133 6.88 -5.91 9.88
CA GLU A 133 7.14 -4.50 10.19
C GLU A 133 5.86 -3.66 10.35
N LEU A 134 4.72 -4.16 9.89
CA LEU A 134 3.41 -3.52 10.03
C LEU A 134 2.69 -4.01 11.29
N LYS A 135 1.76 -3.21 11.77
CA LYS A 135 0.88 -3.57 12.88
C LYS A 135 -0.52 -3.01 12.66
N ILE A 136 -1.50 -3.70 13.20
CA ILE A 136 -2.87 -3.23 13.30
C ILE A 136 -3.00 -2.42 14.60
N LEU A 137 -3.65 -1.26 14.55
CA LEU A 137 -4.02 -0.50 15.73
C LEU A 137 -5.14 -1.21 16.49
N LYS A 138 -5.26 -0.94 17.79
CA LYS A 138 -6.32 -1.56 18.60
C LYS A 138 -7.67 -0.87 18.44
N ASP A 139 -7.64 0.40 18.04
CA ASP A 139 -8.84 1.20 17.90
C ASP A 139 -9.52 0.84 16.57
N GLU A 140 -10.81 0.55 16.63
CA GLU A 140 -11.66 0.38 15.45
C GLU A 140 -11.96 1.76 14.85
N PHE A 141 -11.83 1.88 13.53
CA PHE A 141 -12.16 3.11 12.83
C PHE A 141 -13.64 3.20 12.48
N ALA A 142 -14.22 2.09 12.05
CA ALA A 142 -15.64 1.92 11.76
C ALA A 142 -16.03 0.44 11.91
N ASN A 143 -17.34 0.18 12.06
CA ASN A 143 -17.92 -1.16 12.04
C ASN A 143 -18.97 -1.24 10.93
N GLU A 144 -18.98 -2.33 10.16
CA GLU A 144 -19.87 -2.49 9.01
C GLU A 144 -20.22 -3.94 8.72
N ASP A 145 -21.32 -4.13 7.97
CA ASP A 145 -21.74 -5.41 7.45
C ASP A 145 -21.42 -5.53 5.95
N TYR A 146 -21.12 -6.75 5.49
CA TYR A 146 -20.98 -7.05 4.07
C TYR A 146 -22.31 -7.46 3.44
N ALA A 147 -22.45 -7.17 2.14
CA ALA A 147 -23.64 -7.56 1.40
C ALA A 147 -23.34 -7.95 -0.04
N VAL A 148 -24.11 -8.89 -0.58
CA VAL A 148 -24.12 -9.23 -2.00
C VAL A 148 -25.03 -8.26 -2.74
N CYS A 149 -24.50 -7.66 -3.82
CA CYS A 149 -25.28 -6.76 -4.67
C CYS A 149 -25.81 -7.48 -5.91
N VAL A 150 -27.06 -7.21 -6.28
CA VAL A 150 -27.67 -7.62 -7.55
C VAL A 150 -28.15 -6.39 -8.32
N ALA A 151 -28.32 -6.53 -9.64
CA ALA A 151 -28.84 -5.45 -10.46
C ALA A 151 -30.21 -4.98 -9.98
N LYS A 152 -30.42 -3.65 -9.93
CA LYS A 152 -31.69 -3.06 -9.53
C LYS A 152 -32.85 -3.59 -10.37
N GLY A 153 -33.93 -4.00 -9.70
CA GLY A 153 -35.11 -4.60 -10.33
C GLY A 153 -35.03 -6.12 -10.51
N ASN A 154 -33.91 -6.77 -10.14
CA ASN A 154 -33.79 -8.22 -10.12
C ASN A 154 -34.17 -8.80 -8.75
N ASP A 155 -35.37 -8.46 -8.29
CA ASP A 155 -35.86 -8.82 -6.95
C ASP A 155 -35.96 -10.33 -6.77
N THR A 156 -36.36 -11.07 -7.81
CA THR A 156 -36.44 -12.54 -7.75
C THR A 156 -35.07 -13.17 -7.44
N LEU A 157 -34.01 -12.73 -8.10
CA LEU A 157 -32.66 -13.23 -7.81
C LEU A 157 -32.20 -12.83 -6.41
N ARG A 158 -32.48 -11.61 -5.98
CA ARG A 158 -32.16 -11.12 -4.63
C ARG A 158 -32.83 -12.02 -3.56
N GLU A 159 -34.11 -12.31 -3.72
CA GLU A 159 -34.85 -13.16 -2.79
C GLU A 159 -34.32 -14.59 -2.78
N GLN A 160 -34.00 -15.15 -3.94
CA GLN A 160 -33.38 -16.48 -4.05
C GLN A 160 -32.02 -16.55 -3.36
N ILE A 161 -31.15 -15.54 -3.58
CA ILE A 161 -29.84 -15.48 -2.92
C ILE A 161 -30.02 -15.34 -1.40
N ASN A 162 -30.90 -14.46 -0.92
CA ASN A 162 -31.17 -14.30 0.50
C ASN A 162 -31.65 -15.59 1.15
N GLN A 163 -32.59 -16.28 0.50
CA GLN A 163 -33.05 -17.59 0.99
C GLN A 163 -31.90 -18.61 1.07
N ALA A 164 -31.08 -18.68 0.04
CA ALA A 164 -29.94 -19.61 0.02
C ALA A 164 -28.88 -19.23 1.10
N LEU A 165 -28.61 -17.94 1.33
CA LEU A 165 -27.75 -17.46 2.40
C LEU A 165 -28.29 -17.84 3.78
N ASP A 166 -29.59 -17.70 3.98
CA ASP A 166 -30.26 -18.14 5.20
C ASP A 166 -30.12 -19.65 5.43
N GLU A 167 -30.28 -20.45 4.39
CA GLU A 167 -30.15 -21.90 4.45
C GLU A 167 -28.73 -22.33 4.83
N ILE A 168 -27.69 -21.81 4.13
CA ILE A 168 -26.28 -22.14 4.42
C ILE A 168 -25.81 -21.61 5.77
N THR A 169 -26.45 -20.56 6.29
CA THR A 169 -26.19 -20.06 7.64
C THR A 169 -26.80 -20.97 8.70
N LYS A 170 -28.05 -21.40 8.51
CA LYS A 170 -28.79 -22.25 9.46
C LYS A 170 -28.21 -23.64 9.55
N ASP A 171 -27.72 -24.22 8.46
CA ASP A 171 -27.15 -25.57 8.44
C ASP A 171 -25.66 -25.65 8.80
N GLY A 172 -25.02 -24.50 9.07
CA GLY A 172 -23.61 -24.41 9.47
C GLY A 172 -22.62 -24.37 8.31
N THR A 173 -23.08 -24.39 7.05
CA THR A 173 -22.19 -24.31 5.87
C THR A 173 -21.40 -23.00 5.87
N MET A 174 -22.07 -21.87 6.17
CA MET A 174 -21.39 -20.56 6.25
C MET A 174 -20.34 -20.52 7.35
N GLN A 175 -20.62 -21.10 8.51
CA GLN A 175 -19.64 -21.23 9.59
C GLN A 175 -18.43 -22.07 9.18
N LYS A 176 -18.65 -23.20 8.51
CA LYS A 176 -17.59 -24.03 7.97
C LYS A 176 -16.69 -23.28 6.97
N ILE A 177 -17.28 -22.48 6.08
CA ILE A 177 -16.52 -21.63 5.14
C ILE A 177 -15.68 -20.60 5.90
N ASN A 178 -16.27 -19.89 6.85
CA ASN A 178 -15.55 -18.92 7.67
C ASN A 178 -14.41 -19.56 8.45
N ASP A 179 -14.62 -20.69 9.11
CA ASP A 179 -13.62 -21.41 9.87
C ASP A 179 -12.43 -21.86 9.02
N TYR A 180 -12.68 -22.20 7.74
CA TYR A 180 -11.61 -22.56 6.83
C TYR A 180 -10.70 -21.40 6.47
N TYR A 181 -11.24 -20.19 6.29
CA TYR A 181 -10.46 -19.03 5.82
C TYR A 181 -9.99 -18.11 6.95
N ILE A 182 -10.78 -17.96 8.02
CA ILE A 182 -10.58 -16.93 9.05
C ILE A 182 -10.46 -17.55 10.46
N GLY A 183 -11.12 -18.68 10.68
CA GLY A 183 -11.28 -19.29 12.00
C GLY A 183 -10.13 -20.19 12.43
N VAL A 184 -10.34 -20.90 13.55
CA VAL A 184 -9.39 -21.81 14.18
C VAL A 184 -9.05 -23.03 13.34
N ASN A 185 -9.86 -23.36 12.34
CA ASN A 185 -9.68 -24.47 11.41
C ASN A 185 -9.08 -24.01 10.06
N ALA A 186 -8.44 -22.84 10.01
CA ALA A 186 -7.90 -22.29 8.78
C ALA A 186 -7.07 -23.33 7.99
N GLY A 187 -7.44 -23.48 6.71
CA GLY A 187 -6.82 -24.45 5.79
C GLY A 187 -7.29 -25.90 5.94
N LYS A 188 -8.25 -26.21 6.82
CA LYS A 188 -8.77 -27.58 7.00
C LYS A 188 -10.22 -27.66 6.58
N ASP A 189 -10.56 -28.71 5.82
CA ASP A 189 -11.94 -29.04 5.45
C ASP A 189 -12.68 -27.94 4.66
N ARG A 190 -12.08 -27.47 3.56
CA ARG A 190 -12.69 -26.50 2.66
C ARG A 190 -14.05 -26.99 2.14
N TYR A 191 -14.98 -26.05 1.98
CA TYR A 191 -16.25 -26.33 1.29
C TYR A 191 -16.01 -26.94 -0.10
N GLN A 192 -16.78 -27.98 -0.43
CA GLN A 192 -16.73 -28.61 -1.73
C GLN A 192 -18.08 -28.45 -2.43
N ALA A 193 -18.06 -28.00 -3.68
CA ALA A 193 -19.26 -27.90 -4.50
C ALA A 193 -20.00 -29.26 -4.58
N ASP A 194 -21.32 -29.22 -4.52
CA ASP A 194 -22.13 -30.44 -4.63
C ASP A 194 -22.07 -31.00 -6.07
N PRO A 195 -21.43 -32.17 -6.31
CA PRO A 195 -21.32 -32.73 -7.63
C PRO A 195 -22.65 -33.28 -8.17
N LYS A 196 -23.67 -33.48 -7.31
CA LYS A 196 -25.00 -33.97 -7.65
C LYS A 196 -25.96 -32.87 -8.09
N ASN A 197 -25.58 -31.62 -7.92
CA ASN A 197 -26.40 -30.47 -8.32
C ASN A 197 -26.55 -30.46 -9.86
N PRO A 198 -27.78 -30.63 -10.41
CA PRO A 198 -27.98 -30.53 -11.85
C PRO A 198 -27.91 -29.08 -12.33
N LYS A 199 -26.73 -28.59 -12.56
CA LYS A 199 -26.43 -27.24 -12.97
C LYS A 199 -27.09 -26.91 -14.31
N LYS A 200 -28.21 -26.17 -14.28
CA LYS A 200 -28.99 -25.83 -15.47
C LYS A 200 -28.82 -24.41 -15.94
N LYS A 201 -28.37 -23.53 -15.05
CA LYS A 201 -28.20 -22.09 -15.32
C LYS A 201 -26.87 -21.61 -14.73
N LYS A 202 -26.30 -20.59 -15.31
CA LYS A 202 -25.11 -19.91 -14.76
C LYS A 202 -25.53 -18.69 -13.95
N LEU A 203 -24.83 -18.49 -12.84
CA LEU A 203 -24.78 -17.23 -12.11
C LEU A 203 -23.38 -16.68 -12.23
N THR A 204 -23.25 -15.46 -12.78
CA THR A 204 -21.95 -14.78 -12.89
C THR A 204 -21.77 -13.84 -11.71
N MET A 205 -20.67 -14.01 -10.96
CA MET A 205 -20.23 -13.16 -9.88
C MET A 205 -19.10 -12.26 -10.38
N ALA A 206 -19.18 -10.97 -10.08
CA ALA A 206 -18.07 -10.03 -10.25
C ALA A 206 -17.51 -9.67 -8.88
N THR A 207 -16.19 -9.69 -8.76
CA THR A 207 -15.49 -9.35 -7.51
C THR A 207 -14.13 -8.72 -7.78
N ASN A 208 -13.51 -8.13 -6.74
CA ASN A 208 -12.13 -7.66 -6.76
C ASN A 208 -11.22 -8.67 -6.06
N ALA A 209 -10.73 -9.68 -6.81
CA ALA A 209 -9.96 -10.80 -6.29
C ALA A 209 -8.55 -10.46 -5.79
N GLU A 210 -8.42 -9.37 -5.02
CA GLU A 210 -7.20 -8.88 -4.38
C GLU A 210 -7.42 -8.53 -2.89
N PHE A 211 -8.42 -9.18 -2.27
CA PHE A 211 -8.89 -8.87 -0.92
C PHE A 211 -8.93 -10.13 0.00
N PRO A 212 -7.77 -10.73 0.29
CA PRO A 212 -7.71 -11.91 1.13
C PRO A 212 -8.14 -11.58 2.58
N PRO A 213 -8.85 -12.49 3.27
CA PRO A 213 -9.22 -13.85 2.87
C PRO A 213 -10.58 -13.98 2.17
N TYR A 214 -11.23 -12.86 1.85
CA TYR A 214 -12.59 -12.86 1.27
C TYR A 214 -12.60 -13.31 -0.19
N GLU A 215 -11.78 -12.67 -1.06
CA GLU A 215 -11.58 -13.09 -2.44
C GLU A 215 -10.16 -12.78 -2.94
N TYR A 216 -9.49 -13.78 -3.44
CA TYR A 216 -8.11 -13.63 -3.92
C TYR A 216 -7.73 -14.74 -4.90
N TYR A 217 -6.65 -14.52 -5.66
CA TYR A 217 -6.09 -15.55 -6.53
C TYR A 217 -5.21 -16.52 -5.74
N ASP A 218 -5.53 -17.83 -5.84
CA ASP A 218 -4.64 -18.92 -5.47
C ASP A 218 -4.51 -19.89 -6.64
N LYS A 219 -3.27 -20.10 -7.12
CA LYS A 219 -2.93 -21.03 -8.21
C LYS A 219 -3.79 -20.85 -9.47
N GLY A 220 -4.08 -19.57 -9.81
CA GLY A 220 -4.84 -19.22 -11.00
C GLY A 220 -6.36 -19.35 -10.86
N LYS A 221 -6.87 -19.58 -9.65
CA LYS A 221 -8.31 -19.60 -9.35
C LYS A 221 -8.65 -18.53 -8.34
N ILE A 222 -9.84 -17.96 -8.45
CA ILE A 222 -10.40 -17.09 -7.43
C ILE A 222 -10.94 -17.99 -6.32
N VAL A 223 -10.50 -17.73 -5.09
CA VAL A 223 -10.84 -18.45 -3.87
C VAL A 223 -11.11 -17.43 -2.75
N GLY A 224 -11.66 -17.88 -1.65
CA GLY A 224 -11.95 -17.05 -0.48
C GLY A 224 -13.33 -17.29 0.07
N VAL A 225 -13.65 -16.61 1.16
CA VAL A 225 -14.97 -16.69 1.82
C VAL A 225 -16.08 -16.42 0.81
N ASP A 226 -15.97 -15.37 0.03
CA ASP A 226 -17.00 -14.94 -0.91
C ASP A 226 -17.18 -15.91 -2.07
N ALA A 227 -16.07 -16.44 -2.60
CA ALA A 227 -16.11 -17.43 -3.67
C ALA A 227 -16.79 -18.74 -3.22
N ASP A 228 -16.42 -19.24 -2.04
CA ASP A 228 -16.98 -20.50 -1.51
C ASP A 228 -18.42 -20.29 -1.00
N MET A 229 -18.76 -19.14 -0.44
CA MET A 229 -20.12 -18.74 -0.06
C MET A 229 -21.04 -18.72 -1.29
N MET A 230 -20.61 -18.03 -2.37
CA MET A 230 -21.42 -17.97 -3.59
C MET A 230 -21.49 -19.33 -4.31
N GLN A 231 -20.46 -20.17 -4.20
CA GLN A 231 -20.55 -21.56 -4.67
C GLN A 231 -21.63 -22.33 -3.89
N ALA A 232 -21.68 -22.19 -2.55
CA ALA A 232 -22.71 -22.82 -1.73
C ALA A 232 -24.11 -22.30 -2.06
N VAL A 233 -24.26 -21.00 -2.28
CA VAL A 233 -25.50 -20.38 -2.75
C VAL A 233 -25.94 -20.97 -4.09
N CYS A 234 -25.01 -21.07 -5.06
CA CYS A 234 -25.31 -21.65 -6.37
C CYS A 234 -25.70 -23.14 -6.28
N ASP A 235 -25.11 -23.89 -5.36
CA ASP A 235 -25.47 -25.29 -5.13
C ASP A 235 -26.92 -25.43 -4.59
N ARG A 236 -27.38 -24.49 -3.72
CA ARG A 236 -28.78 -24.43 -3.29
C ARG A 236 -29.73 -24.05 -4.41
N LEU A 237 -29.31 -23.16 -5.29
CA LEU A 237 -30.15 -22.68 -6.41
C LEU A 237 -30.12 -23.59 -7.64
N GLY A 238 -29.30 -24.64 -7.67
CA GLY A 238 -29.10 -25.48 -8.84
C GLY A 238 -28.45 -24.77 -10.01
N MET A 239 -27.54 -23.82 -9.71
CA MET A 239 -26.83 -22.99 -10.68
C MET A 239 -25.34 -23.33 -10.71
N ASP A 240 -24.68 -22.98 -11.82
CA ASP A 240 -23.25 -23.05 -11.98
C ASP A 240 -22.65 -21.67 -11.68
N LEU A 241 -21.63 -21.58 -10.83
CA LEU A 241 -20.95 -20.33 -10.51
C LEU A 241 -19.85 -20.04 -11.54
N GLU A 242 -19.85 -18.81 -12.06
CA GLU A 242 -18.78 -18.23 -12.86
C GLU A 242 -18.29 -16.95 -12.18
N ILE A 243 -16.98 -16.83 -11.89
CA ILE A 243 -16.38 -15.67 -11.23
C ILE A 243 -15.43 -14.97 -12.19
#